data_15355c5cf5bf8d7cdfd07c9a517d495a
#
_entry.id   15355c5cf5bf8d7cdfd07c9a517d495a
#
_cell.length_a   1.000
_cell.length_b   1.000
_cell.length_c   1.000
_cell.angle_alpha   90.00
_cell.angle_beta   90.00
_cell.angle_gamma   90.00
#
_symmetry.space_group_name_H-M   'P 1'
#
loop_
_entity.id
_entity.type
_entity.pdbx_description
1 polymer ?
#
loop_
_entity_poly.entity_id
_entity_poly.type
_entity_poly.pdbx_seq_one_letter_code
_entity_poly.pdbx_strand_id
1 'polypeptide(L)'
;MIPIPELGNPLSTFGGPIAVRVELDTGLEGEVGALWDVGLWSIGVWGGSDASWFDITAYVLGVNISGGAERWGQRFTAATLSLEVDNTSGIFTPESGVAVPWLIPFRPGRRVRVVAIPDLTAPLVKVPLFTGRIDASNDQFSGAGFDIRARITATDFMGVWGAFDPPALDTPTGVQSTSDRVEAALDRLGWDAGARDIQSGTHTMMSSFLAQTTLEECGNAADSEGGAFFCSRDGL
;
A
#
# COMPACT_ATOMS: atom_id res chain seq x y z
N MET A 1 -6.70 12.41 -31.30
CA MET A 1 -6.05 12.89 -30.07
C MET A 1 -7.17 13.19 -29.09
N ILE A 2 -7.43 12.29 -28.17
CA ILE A 2 -8.46 12.46 -27.13
C ILE A 2 -7.83 13.41 -26.10
N PRO A 3 -8.47 14.54 -25.76
CA PRO A 3 -7.93 15.41 -24.73
C PRO A 3 -7.93 14.62 -23.42
N ILE A 4 -6.75 14.44 -22.84
CA ILE A 4 -6.61 13.92 -21.47
C ILE A 4 -7.32 14.95 -20.59
N PRO A 5 -8.36 14.55 -19.80
CA PRO A 5 -8.90 15.47 -18.82
C PRO A 5 -7.72 15.88 -17.93
N GLU A 6 -7.47 17.18 -17.84
CA GLU A 6 -6.55 17.70 -16.83
C GLU A 6 -7.05 17.14 -15.50
N LEU A 7 -6.33 16.18 -14.97
CA LEU A 7 -6.44 15.79 -13.57
C LEU A 7 -6.00 17.03 -12.80
N GLY A 8 -6.96 17.94 -12.59
CA GLY A 8 -6.74 19.13 -11.81
C GLY A 8 -6.10 18.69 -10.51
N ASN A 9 -4.95 19.24 -10.18
CA ASN A 9 -4.30 18.94 -8.92
C ASN A 9 -5.33 19.21 -7.80
N PRO A 10 -5.89 18.19 -7.15
CA PRO A 10 -6.97 18.39 -6.17
C PRO A 10 -6.53 19.32 -5.03
N LEU A 11 -5.22 19.44 -4.81
CA LEU A 11 -4.65 20.32 -3.79
C LEU A 11 -4.62 21.80 -4.22
N SER A 12 -4.65 22.10 -5.52
CA SER A 12 -4.65 23.49 -6.01
C SER A 12 -5.99 24.20 -5.86
N THR A 13 -7.06 23.45 -5.60
CA THR A 13 -8.42 23.99 -5.45
C THR A 13 -8.71 24.49 -4.02
N PHE A 14 -7.84 24.17 -3.06
CA PHE A 14 -8.01 24.48 -1.65
C PHE A 14 -7.13 25.68 -1.26
N GLY A 15 -7.73 26.83 -1.03
CA GLY A 15 -7.04 28.06 -0.58
C GLY A 15 -6.66 28.08 0.90
N GLY A 16 -6.85 26.97 1.64
CA GLY A 16 -6.57 26.84 3.06
C GLY A 16 -5.31 26.05 3.39
N PRO A 17 -4.89 25.99 4.65
CA PRO A 17 -3.76 25.19 5.09
C PRO A 17 -4.08 23.70 4.89
N ILE A 18 -3.17 22.98 4.22
CA ILE A 18 -3.25 21.54 4.04
C ILE A 18 -2.58 20.88 5.24
N ALA A 19 -3.32 20.05 5.97
CA ALA A 19 -2.72 19.19 7.00
C ALA A 19 -2.36 17.83 6.41
N VAL A 20 -1.19 17.32 6.76
CA VAL A 20 -0.77 15.95 6.44
C VAL A 20 -0.95 15.11 7.69
N ARG A 21 -1.57 13.96 7.53
CA ARG A 21 -1.78 13.00 8.61
C ARG A 21 -1.13 11.67 8.25
N VAL A 22 -0.46 11.07 9.23
CA VAL A 22 0.12 9.73 9.11
C VAL A 22 -0.67 8.80 10.01
N GLU A 23 -1.19 7.75 9.43
CA GLU A 23 -2.04 6.80 10.13
C GLU A 23 -1.46 5.38 10.01
N LEU A 24 -1.45 4.67 11.13
CA LEU A 24 -0.98 3.31 11.24
C LEU A 24 -2.18 2.38 11.46
N ASP A 25 -2.21 1.27 10.77
CA ASP A 25 -3.18 0.22 11.01
C ASP A 25 -3.02 -0.34 12.42
N THR A 26 -4.10 -0.37 13.22
CA THR A 26 -4.07 -0.91 14.58
C THR A 26 -3.86 -2.42 14.61
N GLY A 27 -4.02 -3.10 13.48
CA GLY A 27 -4.04 -4.55 13.37
C GLY A 27 -5.30 -5.19 13.96
N LEU A 28 -6.27 -4.37 14.36
CA LEU A 28 -7.62 -4.83 14.66
C LEU A 28 -8.39 -4.82 13.36
N GLU A 29 -8.35 -5.91 12.65
CA GLU A 29 -9.23 -6.11 11.52
C GLU A 29 -10.64 -6.29 12.06
N GLY A 30 -11.59 -5.49 11.58
CA GLY A 30 -13.00 -5.41 11.88
C GLY A 30 -13.56 -6.35 12.98
N GLU A 31 -14.65 -6.06 13.58
CA GLU A 31 -15.23 -6.69 14.80
C GLU A 31 -15.19 -8.24 14.87
N VAL A 32 -14.68 -8.93 13.86
CA VAL A 32 -14.58 -10.40 13.77
C VAL A 32 -13.20 -10.85 13.23
N GLY A 33 -12.16 -10.06 13.44
CA GLY A 33 -10.79 -10.51 13.11
C GLY A 33 -10.46 -11.79 13.87
N ALA A 34 -10.14 -12.86 13.17
CA ALA A 34 -9.66 -14.09 13.80
C ALA A 34 -8.27 -13.84 14.35
N LEU A 35 -8.17 -13.55 15.64
CA LEU A 35 -6.92 -13.62 16.38
C LEU A 35 -6.56 -15.09 16.57
N TRP A 36 -5.29 -15.44 16.36
CA TRP A 36 -4.76 -16.73 16.77
C TRP A 36 -5.11 -16.98 18.24
N ASP A 37 -5.62 -18.15 18.57
CA ASP A 37 -6.09 -18.60 19.87
C ASP A 37 -7.44 -18.04 20.37
N VAL A 38 -8.06 -17.07 19.67
CA VAL A 38 -9.35 -16.49 20.09
C VAL A 38 -10.44 -16.62 19.04
N GLY A 39 -10.08 -16.67 17.77
CA GLY A 39 -11.01 -16.75 16.64
C GLY A 39 -11.41 -18.17 16.30
N LEU A 40 -12.68 -18.39 15.98
CA LEU A 40 -13.17 -19.66 15.44
C LEU A 40 -12.76 -19.77 13.97
N TRP A 41 -12.02 -20.81 13.62
CA TRP A 41 -11.50 -21.08 12.27
C TRP A 41 -12.56 -21.09 11.16
N SER A 42 -13.81 -21.36 11.50
CA SER A 42 -14.90 -21.48 10.55
C SER A 42 -15.75 -20.20 10.37
N ILE A 43 -15.51 -19.16 11.18
CA ILE A 43 -16.35 -17.96 11.23
C ILE A 43 -15.50 -16.69 11.04
N GLY A 44 -14.20 -16.75 11.33
CA GLY A 44 -13.30 -15.59 11.20
C GLY A 44 -12.98 -15.30 9.73
N VAL A 45 -13.16 -14.05 9.31
CA VAL A 45 -12.66 -13.57 8.02
C VAL A 45 -11.20 -13.20 8.20
N TRP A 46 -10.32 -13.95 7.55
CA TRP A 46 -8.89 -13.66 7.52
C TRP A 46 -8.65 -12.53 6.51
N GLY A 47 -8.14 -11.39 6.98
CA GLY A 47 -7.82 -10.28 6.08
C GLY A 47 -9.02 -9.37 5.78
N GLY A 48 -9.87 -9.10 6.76
CA GLY A 48 -10.99 -8.16 6.62
C GLY A 48 -10.54 -6.77 6.12
N SER A 49 -11.35 -6.17 5.26
CA SER A 49 -11.03 -4.96 4.49
C SER A 49 -10.99 -3.66 5.31
N ASP A 50 -11.52 -3.65 6.52
CA ASP A 50 -11.67 -2.42 7.30
C ASP A 50 -10.54 -2.27 8.32
N ALA A 51 -9.37 -1.82 7.83
CA ALA A 51 -8.28 -1.44 8.70
C ALA A 51 -8.70 -0.34 9.67
N SER A 52 -8.53 -0.59 10.96
CA SER A 52 -8.72 0.45 11.98
C SER A 52 -7.46 1.32 12.05
N TRP A 53 -7.59 2.59 11.69
CA TRP A 53 -6.46 3.51 11.55
C TRP A 53 -6.25 4.34 12.81
N PHE A 54 -5.04 4.33 13.33
CA PHE A 54 -4.59 5.17 14.43
C PHE A 54 -3.70 6.31 13.92
N ASP A 55 -3.99 7.54 14.33
CA ASP A 55 -3.25 8.73 13.95
C ASP A 55 -1.93 8.82 14.75
N ILE A 56 -0.81 8.69 14.07
CA ILE A 56 0.53 8.81 14.67
C ILE A 56 1.22 10.13 14.33
N THR A 57 0.50 11.08 13.73
CA THR A 57 1.07 12.34 13.24
C THR A 57 1.84 13.11 14.31
N ALA A 58 1.38 13.06 15.57
CA ALA A 58 2.04 13.74 16.68
C ALA A 58 3.47 13.26 16.96
N TYR A 59 3.83 12.07 16.50
CA TYR A 59 5.17 11.51 16.64
C TYR A 59 6.05 11.72 15.41
N VAL A 60 5.46 12.15 14.28
CA VAL A 60 6.17 12.25 13.00
C VAL A 60 6.99 13.52 12.92
N LEU A 61 8.28 13.37 12.70
CA LEU A 61 9.26 14.45 12.52
C LEU A 61 9.50 14.76 11.05
N GLY A 62 9.38 13.75 10.17
CA GLY A 62 9.59 13.92 8.74
C GLY A 62 8.91 12.83 7.92
N VAL A 63 8.43 13.21 6.73
CA VAL A 63 7.78 12.32 5.75
C VAL A 63 8.44 12.53 4.40
N ASN A 64 8.86 11.45 3.77
CA ASN A 64 9.33 11.46 2.39
C ASN A 64 8.66 10.32 1.62
N ILE A 65 8.00 10.66 0.51
CA ILE A 65 7.36 9.71 -0.39
C ILE A 65 8.03 9.81 -1.75
N SER A 66 8.46 8.69 -2.29
CA SER A 66 9.09 8.59 -3.61
C SER A 66 8.47 7.43 -4.38
N GLY A 67 8.13 7.61 -5.63
CA GLY A 67 7.60 6.55 -6.48
C GLY A 67 6.89 7.09 -7.72
N GLY A 68 6.44 6.18 -8.56
CA GLY A 68 5.76 6.49 -9.81
C GLY A 68 6.60 6.18 -11.04
N ALA A 69 6.27 6.78 -12.19
CA ALA A 69 7.05 6.69 -13.43
C ALA A 69 7.85 7.96 -13.65
N GLU A 70 9.13 7.82 -13.97
CA GLU A 70 9.99 8.98 -14.27
C GLU A 70 9.61 9.68 -15.58
N ARG A 71 9.08 8.92 -16.54
CA ARG A 71 8.68 9.43 -17.87
C ARG A 71 7.37 8.78 -18.31
N TRP A 72 6.63 9.50 -19.13
CA TRP A 72 5.46 8.96 -19.82
C TRP A 72 5.84 7.72 -20.66
N GLY A 73 5.05 6.66 -20.55
CA GLY A 73 5.27 5.39 -21.25
C GLY A 73 6.28 4.44 -20.61
N GLN A 74 6.81 4.77 -19.43
CA GLN A 74 7.57 3.84 -18.63
C GLN A 74 6.65 3.07 -17.67
N ARG A 75 7.11 1.88 -17.26
CA ARG A 75 6.44 1.12 -16.20
C ARG A 75 6.50 1.90 -14.89
N PHE A 76 5.42 1.86 -14.14
CA PHE A 76 5.40 2.38 -12.78
C PHE A 76 6.29 1.52 -11.89
N THR A 77 6.98 2.17 -10.98
CA THR A 77 7.78 1.53 -9.94
C THR A 77 7.05 1.62 -8.61
N ALA A 78 7.31 0.67 -7.72
CA ALA A 78 6.77 0.69 -6.38
C ALA A 78 7.09 2.02 -5.68
N ALA A 79 6.09 2.62 -5.05
CA ALA A 79 6.31 3.80 -4.23
C ALA A 79 6.89 3.39 -2.88
N THR A 80 7.77 4.23 -2.36
CA THR A 80 8.40 4.06 -1.06
C THR A 80 8.07 5.23 -0.16
N LEU A 81 7.84 4.94 1.12
CA LEU A 81 7.66 5.89 2.19
C LEU A 81 8.83 5.78 3.16
N SER A 82 9.40 6.90 3.55
CA SER A 82 10.35 7.00 4.67
C SER A 82 9.81 7.99 5.67
N LEU A 83 9.56 7.51 6.89
CA LEU A 83 9.14 8.31 8.03
C LEU A 83 10.30 8.42 9.02
N GLU A 84 10.47 9.59 9.59
CA GLU A 84 11.26 9.83 10.79
C GLU A 84 10.30 10.15 11.92
N VAL A 85 10.36 9.38 13.02
CA VAL A 85 9.45 9.53 14.16
C VAL A 85 10.23 9.70 15.45
N ASP A 86 9.67 10.48 16.38
CA ASP A 86 10.15 10.57 17.75
C ASP A 86 9.85 9.25 18.48
N ASN A 87 10.90 8.57 18.90
CA ASN A 87 10.82 7.30 19.63
C ASN A 87 11.36 7.39 21.05
N THR A 88 11.41 8.58 21.64
CA THR A 88 11.88 8.80 23.01
C THR A 88 11.16 7.92 24.02
N SER A 89 9.88 7.62 23.77
CA SER A 89 9.08 6.71 24.60
C SER A 89 9.27 5.21 24.29
N GLY A 90 10.00 4.86 23.23
CA GLY A 90 10.23 3.47 22.81
C GLY A 90 9.00 2.78 22.16
N ILE A 91 7.93 3.51 21.84
CA ILE A 91 6.68 2.94 21.31
C ILE A 91 6.79 2.37 19.90
N PHE A 92 7.79 2.80 19.12
CA PHE A 92 8.07 2.28 17.79
C PHE A 92 9.14 1.18 17.78
N THR A 93 9.67 0.82 18.95
CA THR A 93 10.62 -0.28 19.09
C THR A 93 9.86 -1.58 19.30
N PRO A 94 9.91 -2.54 18.37
CA PRO A 94 9.06 -3.75 18.42
C PRO A 94 9.17 -4.56 19.70
N GLU A 95 10.33 -4.50 20.34
CA GLU A 95 10.70 -5.35 21.50
C GLU A 95 10.69 -4.59 22.83
N SER A 96 10.27 -3.31 22.83
CA SER A 96 10.39 -2.46 24.03
C SER A 96 9.50 -2.90 25.21
N GLY A 97 8.45 -3.69 24.96
CA GLY A 97 7.45 -4.05 25.96
C GLY A 97 6.60 -2.86 26.44
N VAL A 98 6.76 -1.69 25.86
CA VAL A 98 5.98 -0.50 26.17
C VAL A 98 4.55 -0.68 25.65
N ALA A 99 3.56 -0.35 26.48
CA ALA A 99 2.17 -0.32 26.04
C ALA A 99 1.99 0.71 24.94
N VAL A 100 1.47 0.28 23.79
CA VAL A 100 1.27 1.13 22.63
C VAL A 100 -0.20 1.54 22.51
N PRO A 101 -0.50 2.78 22.07
CA PRO A 101 -1.88 3.24 21.91
C PRO A 101 -2.67 2.45 20.87
N TRP A 102 -1.99 1.78 19.94
CA TRP A 102 -2.59 0.97 18.89
C TRP A 102 -2.62 -0.52 19.20
N LEU A 103 -2.68 -0.93 20.44
CA LEU A 103 -2.94 -2.28 20.97
C LEU A 103 -1.94 -3.38 20.54
N ILE A 104 -1.47 -3.41 19.30
CA ILE A 104 -0.55 -4.41 18.78
C ILE A 104 0.85 -3.79 18.61
N PRO A 105 1.93 -4.46 19.08
CA PRO A 105 3.29 -3.96 18.92
C PRO A 105 3.63 -3.59 17.47
N PHE A 106 4.38 -2.54 17.31
CA PHE A 106 4.87 -2.10 16.02
C PHE A 106 5.71 -3.21 15.37
N ARG A 107 5.35 -3.63 14.14
CA ARG A 107 6.04 -4.72 13.43
C ARG A 107 6.05 -4.47 11.93
N PRO A 108 7.04 -5.02 11.19
CA PRO A 108 6.97 -5.09 9.73
C PRO A 108 5.70 -5.81 9.26
N GLY A 109 5.25 -5.43 8.06
CA GLY A 109 4.03 -5.96 7.44
C GLY A 109 2.75 -5.20 7.79
N ARG A 110 2.75 -4.32 8.80
CA ARG A 110 1.61 -3.46 9.12
C ARG A 110 1.36 -2.43 8.02
N ARG A 111 0.10 -2.09 7.82
CA ARG A 111 -0.26 -1.04 6.88
C ARG A 111 0.03 0.33 7.48
N VAL A 112 0.50 1.23 6.63
CA VAL A 112 0.67 2.65 6.93
C VAL A 112 0.09 3.45 5.78
N ARG A 113 -0.54 4.57 6.09
CA ARG A 113 -0.98 5.51 5.06
C ARG A 113 -0.66 6.94 5.45
N VAL A 114 -0.44 7.75 4.42
CA VAL A 114 -0.27 9.19 4.53
C VAL A 114 -1.41 9.83 3.77
N VAL A 115 -2.14 10.71 4.43
CA VAL A 115 -3.28 11.41 3.84
C VAL A 115 -3.12 12.91 3.98
N ALA A 116 -3.54 13.65 2.96
CA ALA A 116 -3.71 15.08 3.03
C ALA A 116 -5.17 15.41 3.41
N ILE A 117 -5.34 16.41 4.27
CA ILE A 117 -6.63 16.96 4.65
C ILE A 117 -6.64 18.41 4.19
N PRO A 118 -7.28 18.68 3.03
CA PRO A 118 -7.22 20.02 2.42
C PRO A 118 -8.02 21.08 3.17
N ASP A 119 -9.04 20.67 3.90
CA ASP A 119 -9.89 21.58 4.67
C ASP A 119 -10.22 20.96 6.02
N LEU A 120 -9.79 21.63 7.08
CA LEU A 120 -10.04 21.21 8.46
C LEU A 120 -11.44 21.63 8.97
N THR A 121 -12.16 22.47 8.24
CA THR A 121 -13.46 23.03 8.63
C THR A 121 -14.65 22.33 7.98
N ALA A 122 -14.43 21.62 6.87
CA ALA A 122 -15.44 20.84 6.15
C ALA A 122 -15.47 19.38 6.65
N PRO A 123 -16.47 18.55 6.24
CA PRO A 123 -16.39 17.11 6.43
C PRO A 123 -15.01 16.62 5.95
N LEU A 124 -14.27 15.97 6.84
CA LEU A 124 -12.85 15.60 6.62
C LEU A 124 -12.70 14.76 5.35
N VAL A 125 -12.43 15.40 4.24
CA VAL A 125 -12.06 14.73 2.99
C VAL A 125 -10.59 14.36 3.11
N LYS A 126 -10.29 13.08 3.17
CA LYS A 126 -8.92 12.56 3.19
C LYS A 126 -8.50 12.26 1.75
N VAL A 127 -7.43 12.90 1.30
CA VAL A 127 -6.81 12.61 0.00
C VAL A 127 -5.61 11.71 0.25
N PRO A 128 -5.61 10.45 -0.18
CA PRO A 128 -4.49 9.55 0.02
C PRO A 128 -3.27 10.05 -0.77
N LEU A 129 -2.13 10.11 -0.10
CA LEU A 129 -0.82 10.40 -0.71
C LEU A 129 0.00 9.13 -0.86
N PHE A 130 -0.16 8.18 0.05
CA PHE A 130 0.51 6.89 0.07
C PHE A 130 -0.27 5.92 0.93
N THR A 131 -0.34 4.67 0.48
CA THR A 131 -0.77 3.51 1.29
C THR A 131 0.13 2.34 0.97
N GLY A 132 0.64 1.68 2.00
CA GLY A 132 1.57 0.56 1.80
C GLY A 132 1.79 -0.24 3.08
N ARG A 133 2.79 -1.10 3.06
CA ARG A 133 3.21 -1.93 4.19
C ARG A 133 4.59 -1.55 4.67
N ILE A 134 4.76 -1.58 5.98
CA ILE A 134 6.04 -1.32 6.63
C ILE A 134 6.99 -2.48 6.34
N ASP A 135 8.17 -2.15 5.80
CA ASP A 135 9.21 -3.11 5.48
C ASP A 135 10.18 -3.27 6.67
N ALA A 136 10.60 -2.14 7.24
CA ALA A 136 11.55 -2.12 8.33
C ALA A 136 11.36 -0.92 9.26
N SER A 137 11.81 -1.07 10.48
CA SER A 137 11.99 0.01 11.44
C SER A 137 13.38 -0.11 12.07
N ASN A 138 14.12 0.99 12.06
CA ASN A 138 15.45 1.06 12.65
C ASN A 138 15.51 2.22 13.64
N ASP A 139 15.89 1.92 14.87
CA ASP A 139 16.14 2.94 15.87
C ASP A 139 17.44 3.70 15.56
N GLN A 140 17.38 5.01 15.58
CA GLN A 140 18.53 5.90 15.44
C GLN A 140 18.77 6.63 16.76
N PHE A 141 19.94 6.43 17.33
CA PHE A 141 20.34 7.11 18.55
C PHE A 141 21.20 8.34 18.20
N SER A 142 20.77 9.52 18.64
CA SER A 142 21.67 10.67 18.60
C SER A 142 22.75 10.51 19.68
N GLY A 143 23.97 10.95 19.40
CA GLY A 143 25.13 10.78 20.32
C GLY A 143 24.99 11.46 21.70
N ALA A 144 23.89 12.19 21.95
CA ALA A 144 23.57 12.84 23.21
C ALA A 144 22.64 12.03 24.13
N GLY A 145 22.12 10.87 23.67
CA GLY A 145 21.38 9.93 24.52
C GLY A 145 19.92 10.32 24.87
N PHE A 146 19.44 11.47 24.40
CA PHE A 146 18.10 11.97 24.73
C PHE A 146 17.18 12.11 23.50
N ASP A 147 17.71 12.03 22.29
CA ASP A 147 16.95 12.16 21.04
C ASP A 147 16.97 10.81 20.33
N ILE A 148 16.02 9.96 20.69
CA ILE A 148 15.85 8.64 20.09
C ILE A 148 14.84 8.79 18.98
N ARG A 149 15.27 8.55 17.75
CA ARG A 149 14.43 8.56 16.57
C ARG A 149 14.32 7.17 16.00
N ALA A 150 13.18 6.83 15.46
CA ALA A 150 13.05 5.65 14.63
C ALA A 150 12.82 6.06 13.18
N ARG A 151 13.48 5.35 12.27
CA ARG A 151 13.23 5.45 10.84
C ARG A 151 12.37 4.27 10.40
N ILE A 152 11.20 4.58 9.85
CA ILE A 152 10.25 3.59 9.35
C ILE A 152 10.28 3.67 7.84
N THR A 153 10.49 2.55 7.16
CA THR A 153 10.37 2.45 5.71
C THR A 153 9.18 1.58 5.36
N ALA A 154 8.45 1.98 4.34
CA ALA A 154 7.32 1.22 3.83
C ALA A 154 7.30 1.26 2.31
N THR A 155 6.74 0.22 1.72
CA THR A 155 6.57 0.07 0.27
C THR A 155 5.09 -0.11 -0.04
N ASP A 156 4.63 0.44 -1.16
CA ASP A 156 3.27 0.26 -1.62
C ASP A 156 3.00 -1.21 -2.05
N PHE A 157 1.77 -1.48 -2.46
CA PHE A 157 1.40 -2.85 -2.83
C PHE A 157 2.06 -3.32 -4.13
N MET A 158 2.54 -2.44 -5.01
CA MET A 158 3.36 -2.86 -6.16
C MET A 158 4.64 -3.56 -5.71
N GLY A 159 5.24 -3.12 -4.61
CA GLY A 159 6.39 -3.83 -4.00
C GLY A 159 6.02 -5.23 -3.53
N VAL A 160 4.85 -5.40 -2.94
CA VAL A 160 4.32 -6.72 -2.54
C VAL A 160 4.11 -7.61 -3.76
N TRP A 161 3.49 -7.08 -4.83
CA TRP A 161 3.26 -7.83 -6.07
C TRP A 161 4.55 -8.21 -6.79
N GLY A 162 5.57 -7.35 -6.70
CA GLY A 162 6.91 -7.64 -7.25
C GLY A 162 7.71 -8.65 -6.44
N ALA A 163 7.46 -8.75 -5.13
CA ALA A 163 8.11 -9.72 -4.27
C ALA A 163 7.43 -11.09 -4.26
N PHE A 164 6.18 -11.18 -4.70
CA PHE A 164 5.45 -12.43 -4.77
C PHE A 164 5.80 -13.18 -6.06
N ASP A 165 6.53 -14.29 -5.89
CA ASP A 165 6.93 -15.22 -6.95
C ASP A 165 6.12 -16.52 -6.79
N PRO A 166 4.93 -16.61 -7.40
CA PRO A 166 4.10 -17.79 -7.28
C PRO A 166 4.72 -18.95 -8.07
N PRO A 167 4.56 -20.22 -7.61
CA PRO A 167 5.00 -21.36 -8.39
C PRO A 167 4.31 -21.35 -9.77
N ALA A 168 5.02 -21.76 -10.82
CA ALA A 168 4.42 -21.89 -12.15
C ALA A 168 3.16 -22.78 -12.09
N LEU A 169 2.20 -22.49 -12.96
CA LEU A 169 1.02 -23.35 -13.07
C LEU A 169 1.42 -24.72 -13.63
N ASP A 170 0.80 -25.79 -13.12
CA ASP A 170 0.98 -27.15 -13.66
C ASP A 170 0.46 -27.29 -15.09
N THR A 171 -0.57 -26.51 -15.43
CA THR A 171 -1.13 -26.43 -16.77
C THR A 171 -1.12 -24.97 -17.25
N PRO A 172 -0.77 -24.72 -18.51
CA PRO A 172 -0.78 -23.36 -19.02
C PRO A 172 -2.20 -22.79 -19.06
N THR A 173 -2.30 -21.47 -18.88
CA THR A 173 -3.56 -20.77 -19.17
C THR A 173 -3.91 -20.96 -20.64
N GLY A 174 -5.19 -20.86 -20.99
CA GLY A 174 -5.60 -20.72 -22.39
C GLY A 174 -5.16 -19.35 -22.97
N VAL A 175 -5.52 -19.10 -24.21
CA VAL A 175 -5.46 -17.76 -24.79
C VAL A 175 -6.45 -16.89 -24.02
N GLN A 176 -6.00 -15.77 -23.51
CA GLN A 176 -6.77 -14.86 -22.63
C GLN A 176 -6.70 -13.44 -23.16
N SER A 177 -7.67 -12.60 -22.81
CA SER A 177 -7.52 -11.16 -22.96
C SER A 177 -6.43 -10.65 -22.00
N THR A 178 -5.90 -9.47 -22.25
CA THR A 178 -4.93 -8.82 -21.35
C THR A 178 -5.55 -8.55 -19.98
N SER A 179 -6.82 -8.14 -19.92
CA SER A 179 -7.55 -7.98 -18.64
C SER A 179 -7.69 -9.30 -17.89
N ASP A 180 -8.11 -10.39 -18.55
CA ASP A 180 -8.24 -11.70 -17.91
C ASP A 180 -6.88 -12.22 -17.38
N ARG A 181 -5.79 -11.87 -18.07
CA ARG A 181 -4.43 -12.19 -17.62
C ARG A 181 -4.06 -11.47 -16.33
N VAL A 182 -4.38 -10.18 -16.23
CA VAL A 182 -4.16 -9.38 -15.01
C VAL A 182 -5.01 -9.94 -13.87
N GLU A 183 -6.29 -10.21 -14.12
CA GLU A 183 -7.19 -10.81 -13.13
C GLU A 183 -6.63 -12.14 -12.61
N ALA A 184 -6.23 -13.04 -13.52
CA ALA A 184 -5.67 -14.34 -13.14
C ALA A 184 -4.38 -14.22 -12.31
N ALA A 185 -3.52 -13.25 -12.61
CA ALA A 185 -2.30 -13.00 -11.85
C ALA A 185 -2.63 -12.47 -10.43
N LEU A 186 -3.59 -11.56 -10.31
CA LEU A 186 -4.02 -11.02 -9.02
C LEU A 186 -4.81 -12.05 -8.19
N ASP A 187 -5.59 -12.92 -8.83
CA ASP A 187 -6.28 -14.03 -8.15
C ASP A 187 -5.30 -15.00 -7.50
N ARG A 188 -4.18 -15.28 -8.17
CA ARG A 188 -3.12 -16.14 -7.61
C ARG A 188 -2.45 -15.52 -6.39
N LEU A 189 -2.33 -14.20 -6.36
CA LEU A 189 -1.86 -13.46 -5.19
C LEU A 189 -2.88 -13.46 -4.05
N GLY A 190 -4.16 -13.76 -4.34
CA GLY A 190 -5.27 -13.61 -3.39
C GLY A 190 -5.68 -12.16 -3.19
N TRP A 191 -5.39 -11.28 -4.17
CA TRP A 191 -5.80 -9.89 -4.09
C TRP A 191 -7.31 -9.75 -4.25
N ASP A 192 -7.93 -8.95 -3.39
CA ASP A 192 -9.39 -8.79 -3.39
C ASP A 192 -9.90 -8.21 -4.72
N ALA A 193 -10.89 -8.85 -5.30
CA ALA A 193 -11.52 -8.39 -6.54
C ALA A 193 -12.20 -7.01 -6.37
N GLY A 194 -12.70 -6.69 -5.18
CA GLY A 194 -13.28 -5.38 -4.86
C GLY A 194 -12.26 -4.25 -4.80
N ALA A 195 -10.96 -4.59 -4.74
CA ALA A 195 -9.84 -3.65 -4.73
C ALA A 195 -9.12 -3.57 -6.08
N ARG A 196 -9.84 -3.81 -7.19
CA ARG A 196 -9.31 -3.78 -8.55
C ARG A 196 -10.13 -2.86 -9.43
N ASP A 197 -9.45 -2.04 -10.23
CA ASP A 197 -10.04 -1.25 -11.31
C ASP A 197 -9.31 -1.58 -12.61
N ILE A 198 -9.73 -2.67 -13.25
CA ILE A 198 -9.08 -3.21 -14.45
C ILE A 198 -9.97 -2.94 -15.65
N GLN A 199 -9.46 -2.14 -16.57
CA GLN A 199 -10.16 -1.86 -17.83
C GLN A 199 -10.12 -3.09 -18.74
N SER A 200 -11.21 -3.30 -19.49
CA SER A 200 -11.29 -4.40 -20.46
C SER A 200 -10.19 -4.28 -21.52
N GLY A 201 -9.37 -5.31 -21.65
CA GLY A 201 -8.33 -5.38 -22.65
C GLY A 201 -8.89 -5.71 -24.02
N THR A 202 -8.23 -5.17 -25.06
CA THR A 202 -8.59 -5.39 -26.48
C THR A 202 -7.69 -6.41 -27.17
N HIS A 203 -6.50 -6.64 -26.62
CA HIS A 203 -5.54 -7.59 -27.13
C HIS A 203 -5.65 -8.97 -26.45
N THR A 204 -5.14 -9.97 -27.14
CA THR A 204 -5.08 -11.34 -26.61
C THR A 204 -3.64 -11.74 -26.34
N MET A 205 -3.43 -12.38 -25.21
CA MET A 205 -2.15 -12.95 -24.81
C MET A 205 -2.11 -14.44 -25.06
N MET A 206 -0.95 -14.90 -25.48
CA MET A 206 -0.70 -16.33 -25.67
C MET A 206 -0.78 -17.08 -24.34
N SER A 207 -1.05 -18.38 -24.45
CA SER A 207 -1.00 -19.32 -23.33
C SER A 207 0.34 -19.23 -22.57
N SER A 208 0.31 -19.22 -21.25
CA SER A 208 1.47 -19.10 -20.37
C SER A 208 1.28 -19.90 -19.09
N PHE A 209 2.37 -20.30 -18.47
CA PHE A 209 2.38 -20.96 -17.15
C PHE A 209 2.33 -19.95 -15.97
N LEU A 210 2.24 -18.65 -16.24
CA LEU A 210 2.31 -17.60 -15.24
C LEU A 210 3.50 -17.81 -14.27
N ALA A 211 4.67 -18.00 -14.82
CA ALA A 211 5.90 -18.34 -14.07
C ALA A 211 6.70 -17.11 -13.62
N GLN A 212 6.18 -15.90 -13.87
CA GLN A 212 6.81 -14.64 -13.47
C GLN A 212 6.14 -14.09 -12.21
N THR A 213 6.75 -13.06 -11.62
CA THR A 213 6.11 -12.33 -10.51
C THR A 213 4.77 -11.74 -10.95
N THR A 214 3.87 -11.55 -10.01
CA THR A 214 2.55 -10.94 -10.32
C THR A 214 2.72 -9.57 -10.99
N LEU A 215 3.67 -8.76 -10.53
CA LEU A 215 3.94 -7.44 -11.10
C LEU A 215 4.43 -7.51 -12.56
N GLU A 216 5.29 -8.49 -12.86
CA GLU A 216 5.80 -8.69 -14.23
C GLU A 216 4.70 -9.15 -15.18
N GLU A 217 3.84 -10.10 -14.77
CA GLU A 217 2.72 -10.57 -15.58
C GLU A 217 1.73 -9.43 -15.88
N CYS A 218 1.36 -8.65 -14.86
CA CYS A 218 0.47 -7.50 -15.02
C CYS A 218 1.11 -6.41 -15.88
N GLY A 219 2.41 -6.15 -15.68
CA GLY A 219 3.16 -5.19 -16.49
C GLY A 219 3.24 -5.59 -17.97
N ASN A 220 3.48 -6.87 -18.27
CA ASN A 220 3.52 -7.39 -19.63
C ASN A 220 2.15 -7.28 -20.32
N ALA A 221 1.06 -7.53 -19.59
CA ALA A 221 -0.29 -7.35 -20.09
C ALA A 221 -0.58 -5.88 -20.42
N ALA A 222 -0.24 -4.97 -19.52
CA ALA A 222 -0.40 -3.54 -19.73
C ALA A 222 0.43 -3.01 -20.91
N ASP A 223 1.69 -3.43 -21.04
CA ASP A 223 2.55 -3.05 -22.15
C ASP A 223 1.98 -3.52 -23.50
N SER A 224 1.34 -4.70 -23.55
CA SER A 224 0.70 -5.21 -24.75
C SER A 224 -0.46 -4.34 -25.24
N GLU A 225 -1.11 -3.63 -24.33
CA GLU A 225 -2.18 -2.65 -24.64
C GLU A 225 -1.63 -1.24 -24.91
N GLY A 226 -0.34 -0.99 -24.67
CA GLY A 226 0.21 0.37 -24.59
C GLY A 226 -0.33 1.16 -23.40
N GLY A 227 -0.82 0.44 -22.37
CA GLY A 227 -1.38 0.97 -21.16
C GLY A 227 -0.38 1.07 -19.99
N ALA A 228 -0.89 1.21 -18.80
CA ALA A 228 -0.10 1.25 -17.57
C ALA A 228 -0.77 0.42 -16.48
N PHE A 229 0.05 -0.28 -15.70
CA PHE A 229 -0.37 -0.99 -14.50
C PHE A 229 0.28 -0.34 -13.28
N PHE A 230 -0.51 0.03 -12.30
CA PHE A 230 -0.03 0.70 -11.09
C PHE A 230 -1.01 0.48 -9.93
N CYS A 231 -0.50 0.64 -8.72
CA CYS A 231 -1.31 0.74 -7.53
C CYS A 231 -1.69 2.21 -7.29
N SER A 232 -2.96 2.47 -7.05
CA SER A 232 -3.40 3.82 -6.69
C SER A 232 -2.92 4.18 -5.28
N ARG A 233 -2.93 5.48 -4.95
CA ARG A 233 -2.41 5.97 -3.65
C ARG A 233 -3.26 5.55 -2.45
N ASP A 234 -4.50 5.15 -2.68
CA ASP A 234 -5.41 4.59 -1.66
C ASP A 234 -5.23 3.08 -1.47
N GLY A 235 -4.40 2.44 -2.30
CA GLY A 235 -4.08 1.03 -2.20
C GLY A 235 -5.01 0.12 -3.00
N LEU A 236 -5.68 0.67 -4.03
CA LEU A 236 -6.51 -0.07 -4.99
C LEU A 236 -5.76 -0.35 -6.27
#